data_4b75c298d65f016cb2259ca615207d46
#
_entry.id   4b75c298d65f016cb2259ca615207d46
#
_cell.length_a   1.000
_cell.length_b   1.000
_cell.length_c   1.000
_cell.angle_alpha   90.00
_cell.angle_beta   90.00
_cell.angle_gamma   90.00
#
_symmetry.space_group_name_H-M   'P 1'
#
loop_
_entity.id
_entity.type
_entity.pdbx_description
1 polymer ?
#
loop_
_entity_poly.entity_id
_entity_poly.type
_entity_poly.pdbx_seq_one_letter_code
_entity_poly.pdbx_strand_id
1 'polypeptide(L)'
;EKCSTIDLQLQQAQKNTDEVIKALTEYLNQQKERFLKKDFSEKEIKNHFIEFLETKGYFVYEKIEKLQEISARENTIYYHIAQFIIAEYHKKTVVFSYIENIVKGLLLSRVIYGYVDVTYNEKFKDVCVYVDTTLLLCIFAFKSDEQNTVASQLVKILFNNNIYKYLFFMI
;
A
#
# COMPACT_ATOMS: atom_id res chain seq x y z
N GLU A 1 24.90 3.13 16.00
CA GLU A 1 24.57 4.13 14.96
C GLU A 1 23.41 3.72 14.02
N LYS A 2 23.36 2.47 13.53
CA LYS A 2 22.26 2.03 12.64
C LYS A 2 20.89 2.02 13.31
N CYS A 3 20.78 1.67 14.60
CA CYS A 3 19.51 1.67 15.33
C CYS A 3 18.88 3.07 15.44
N SER A 4 19.69 4.10 15.69
CA SER A 4 19.20 5.48 15.84
C SER A 4 18.59 6.03 14.52
N THR A 5 19.09 5.60 13.37
CA THR A 5 18.58 6.04 12.06
C THR A 5 17.22 5.43 11.75
N ILE A 6 16.99 4.14 12.11
CA ILE A 6 15.70 3.46 11.93
C ILE A 6 14.64 4.10 12.84
N ASP A 7 14.99 4.40 14.08
CA ASP A 7 14.08 5.05 15.04
C ASP A 7 13.64 6.44 14.55
N LEU A 8 14.56 7.22 13.99
CA LEU A 8 14.25 8.52 13.39
C LEU A 8 13.31 8.40 12.17
N GLN A 9 13.54 7.39 11.33
CA GLN A 9 12.67 7.14 10.17
C GLN A 9 11.26 6.71 10.60
N LEU A 10 11.15 5.86 11.61
CA LEU A 10 9.87 5.46 12.19
C LEU A 10 9.12 6.66 12.79
N GLN A 11 9.78 7.50 13.57
CA GLN A 11 9.19 8.71 14.12
C GLN A 11 8.71 9.67 13.02
N GLN A 12 9.49 9.83 11.95
CA GLN A 12 9.09 10.67 10.82
C GLN A 12 7.89 10.08 10.08
N ALA A 13 7.85 8.77 9.86
CA ALA A 13 6.71 8.08 9.24
C ALA A 13 5.44 8.23 10.09
N GLN A 14 5.56 8.11 11.42
CA GLN A 14 4.46 8.31 12.35
C GLN A 14 3.92 9.74 12.26
N LYS A 15 4.81 10.74 12.32
CA LYS A 15 4.45 12.16 12.19
C LYS A 15 3.74 12.45 10.87
N ASN A 16 4.25 11.93 9.75
CA ASN A 16 3.63 12.10 8.44
C ASN A 16 2.22 11.50 8.41
N THR A 17 2.04 10.32 9.03
CA THR A 17 0.73 9.68 9.16
C THR A 17 -0.24 10.53 9.97
N ASP A 18 0.19 11.06 11.10
CA ASP A 18 -0.62 11.90 11.96
C ASP A 18 -1.03 13.21 11.25
N GLU A 19 -0.15 13.80 10.43
CA GLU A 19 -0.48 14.96 9.58
C GLU A 19 -1.56 14.62 8.54
N VAL A 20 -1.50 13.45 7.90
CA VAL A 20 -2.55 12.99 6.97
C VAL A 20 -3.89 12.83 7.69
N ILE A 21 -3.90 12.17 8.86
CA ILE A 21 -5.13 11.96 9.64
C ILE A 21 -5.73 13.27 10.09
N LYS A 22 -4.91 14.23 10.53
CA LYS A 22 -5.37 15.57 10.88
C LYS A 22 -6.03 16.27 9.68
N ALA A 23 -5.39 16.30 8.52
CA ALA A 23 -5.93 16.91 7.31
C ALA A 23 -7.24 16.24 6.86
N LEU A 24 -7.30 14.90 6.92
CA LEU A 24 -8.52 14.15 6.61
C LEU A 24 -9.64 14.45 7.61
N THR A 25 -9.34 14.56 8.89
CA THR A 25 -10.32 14.91 9.93
C THR A 25 -10.90 16.30 9.69
N GLU A 26 -10.05 17.28 9.37
CA GLU A 26 -10.49 18.64 9.03
C GLU A 26 -11.39 18.63 7.79
N TYR A 27 -11.00 17.87 6.75
CA TYR A 27 -11.81 17.72 5.55
C TYR A 27 -13.17 17.06 5.83
N LEU A 28 -13.21 15.97 6.58
CA LEU A 28 -14.46 15.29 6.96
C LEU A 28 -15.38 16.17 7.79
N ASN A 29 -14.84 16.95 8.72
CA ASN A 29 -15.60 17.91 9.50
C ASN A 29 -16.27 18.99 8.63
N GLN A 30 -15.60 19.45 7.55
CA GLN A 30 -16.20 20.38 6.59
C GLN A 30 -17.34 19.74 5.78
N GLN A 31 -17.27 18.41 5.53
CA GLN A 31 -18.32 17.67 4.83
C GLN A 31 -19.48 17.23 5.71
N LYS A 32 -19.30 17.25 7.03
CA LYS A 32 -20.26 16.77 8.03
C LYS A 32 -21.63 17.42 7.91
N GLU A 33 -21.68 18.74 7.74
CA GLU A 33 -22.94 19.49 7.63
C GLU A 33 -23.78 19.11 6.39
N ARG A 34 -23.13 18.55 5.37
CA ARG A 34 -23.77 18.26 4.07
C ARG A 34 -24.11 16.80 3.87
N PHE A 35 -23.27 15.87 4.35
CA PHE A 35 -23.33 14.47 3.90
C PHE A 35 -23.17 13.43 5.02
N LEU A 36 -22.45 13.73 6.08
CA LEU A 36 -22.16 12.77 7.15
C LEU A 36 -23.04 13.05 8.36
N LYS A 37 -24.06 12.22 8.58
CA LYS A 37 -24.97 12.33 9.74
C LYS A 37 -24.37 11.84 11.05
N LYS A 38 -23.15 11.25 11.04
CA LYS A 38 -22.49 10.62 12.18
C LYS A 38 -21.17 11.32 12.50
N ASP A 39 -20.91 11.51 13.77
CA ASP A 39 -19.61 11.93 14.28
C ASP A 39 -18.66 10.73 14.33
N PHE A 40 -17.47 10.92 13.78
CA PHE A 40 -16.39 9.94 13.86
C PHE A 40 -15.29 10.48 14.77
N SER A 41 -14.83 9.66 15.70
CA SER A 41 -13.63 9.95 16.47
C SER A 41 -12.40 9.86 15.57
N GLU A 42 -11.32 10.55 15.94
CA GLU A 42 -10.06 10.48 15.19
C GLU A 42 -9.55 9.05 15.03
N LYS A 43 -9.74 8.21 16.05
CA LYS A 43 -9.39 6.78 16.00
C LYS A 43 -10.21 6.02 14.95
N GLU A 44 -11.51 6.28 14.85
CA GLU A 44 -12.36 5.66 13.83
C GLU A 44 -11.96 6.13 12.42
N ILE A 45 -11.67 7.43 12.24
CA ILE A 45 -11.19 7.99 10.99
C ILE A 45 -9.88 7.32 10.56
N LYS A 46 -8.93 7.18 11.50
CA LYS A 46 -7.65 6.49 11.24
C LYS A 46 -7.87 5.03 10.81
N ASN A 47 -8.73 4.30 11.50
CA ASN A 47 -9.02 2.92 11.16
C ASN A 47 -9.66 2.80 9.77
N HIS A 48 -10.67 3.60 9.45
CA HIS A 48 -11.31 3.60 8.14
C HIS A 48 -10.35 4.03 7.03
N PHE A 49 -9.44 4.97 7.31
CA PHE A 49 -8.44 5.38 6.34
C PHE A 49 -7.45 4.25 6.01
N ILE A 50 -6.92 3.57 7.04
CA ILE A 50 -6.01 2.43 6.83
C ILE A 50 -6.73 1.30 6.09
N GLU A 51 -7.92 0.91 6.51
CA GLU A 51 -8.74 -0.10 5.84
C GLU A 51 -9.04 0.26 4.37
N PHE A 52 -9.33 1.54 4.10
CA PHE A 52 -9.49 2.05 2.74
C PHE A 52 -8.20 1.88 1.92
N LEU A 53 -7.04 2.28 2.46
CA LEU A 53 -5.77 2.14 1.76
C LEU A 53 -5.37 0.67 1.58
N GLU A 54 -5.68 -0.19 2.52
CA GLU A 54 -5.47 -1.63 2.39
C GLU A 54 -6.30 -2.24 1.25
N THR A 55 -7.53 -1.81 1.08
CA THR A 55 -8.44 -2.38 0.06
C THR A 55 -8.34 -1.69 -1.29
N LYS A 56 -8.12 -0.38 -1.31
CA LYS A 56 -8.21 0.47 -2.51
C LYS A 56 -6.90 1.22 -2.84
N GLY A 57 -5.86 1.12 -1.99
CA GLY A 57 -4.61 1.88 -2.16
C GLY A 57 -3.91 1.65 -3.50
N TYR A 58 -4.07 0.47 -4.10
CA TYR A 58 -3.55 0.17 -5.43
C TYR A 58 -4.00 1.20 -6.49
N PHE A 59 -5.25 1.66 -6.43
CA PHE A 59 -5.79 2.64 -7.38
C PHE A 59 -5.19 4.04 -7.23
N VAL A 60 -4.58 4.36 -6.08
CA VAL A 60 -3.83 5.62 -5.90
C VAL A 60 -2.67 5.71 -6.89
N TYR A 61 -2.11 4.56 -7.27
CA TYR A 61 -1.02 4.50 -8.24
C TYR A 61 -1.49 4.30 -9.68
N GLU A 62 -2.42 3.39 -9.90
CA GLU A 62 -2.75 2.97 -11.24
C GLU A 62 -3.67 3.96 -11.95
N LYS A 63 -4.74 4.33 -11.30
CA LYS A 63 -5.76 5.21 -11.89
C LYS A 63 -6.53 5.91 -10.77
N ILE A 64 -6.05 7.04 -10.34
CA ILE A 64 -6.68 7.80 -9.25
C ILE A 64 -8.15 8.17 -9.57
N GLU A 65 -8.49 8.34 -10.86
CA GLU A 65 -9.87 8.61 -11.30
C GLU A 65 -10.81 7.44 -11.00
N LYS A 66 -10.31 6.20 -10.99
CA LYS A 66 -11.11 5.03 -10.61
C LYS A 66 -11.50 5.00 -9.14
N LEU A 67 -10.77 5.69 -8.27
CA LEU A 67 -11.17 5.83 -6.87
C LEU A 67 -12.54 6.51 -6.76
N GLN A 68 -12.82 7.47 -7.63
CA GLN A 68 -14.09 8.17 -7.65
C GLN A 68 -15.25 7.25 -8.08
N GLU A 69 -15.04 6.45 -9.13
CA GLU A 69 -16.07 5.51 -9.63
C GLU A 69 -16.41 4.41 -8.63
N ILE A 70 -15.38 3.85 -7.98
CA ILE A 70 -15.54 2.75 -7.02
C ILE A 70 -16.22 3.26 -5.75
N SER A 71 -15.89 4.45 -5.31
CA SER A 71 -16.40 5.03 -4.07
C SER A 71 -17.80 5.61 -4.21
N ALA A 72 -18.18 6.09 -5.40
CA ALA A 72 -19.49 6.69 -5.66
C ALA A 72 -20.68 5.74 -5.39
N ARG A 73 -20.43 4.42 -5.39
CA ARG A 73 -21.46 3.41 -5.13
C ARG A 73 -21.78 3.19 -3.66
N GLU A 74 -20.95 3.68 -2.76
CA GLU A 74 -21.04 3.27 -1.35
C GLU A 74 -21.62 4.36 -0.43
N ASN A 75 -21.70 5.63 -0.84
CA ASN A 75 -22.19 6.78 -0.04
C ASN A 75 -21.78 6.73 1.44
N THR A 76 -20.56 6.26 1.69
CA THR A 76 -19.98 5.95 2.99
C THR A 76 -18.80 6.88 3.27
N ILE A 77 -18.20 6.75 4.44
CA ILE A 77 -16.94 7.41 4.80
C ILE A 77 -15.84 7.18 3.74
N TYR A 78 -15.84 6.01 3.07
CA TYR A 78 -14.90 5.67 2.01
C TYR A 78 -15.02 6.57 0.78
N TYR A 79 -16.23 7.00 0.42
CA TYR A 79 -16.43 7.99 -0.64
C TYR A 79 -15.70 9.30 -0.30
N HIS A 80 -15.87 9.79 0.93
CA HIS A 80 -15.23 11.04 1.35
C HIS A 80 -13.71 10.92 1.48
N ILE A 81 -13.20 9.76 1.92
CA ILE A 81 -11.76 9.46 1.91
C ILE A 81 -11.20 9.49 0.48
N ALA A 82 -11.90 8.87 -0.48
CA ALA A 82 -11.48 8.90 -1.86
C ALA A 82 -11.47 10.33 -2.43
N GLN A 83 -12.52 11.11 -2.16
CA GLN A 83 -12.61 12.50 -2.60
C GLN A 83 -11.49 13.36 -1.99
N PHE A 84 -11.14 13.13 -0.72
CA PHE A 84 -10.01 13.78 -0.08
C PHE A 84 -8.69 13.45 -0.80
N ILE A 85 -8.41 12.17 -1.05
CA ILE A 85 -7.19 11.74 -1.74
C ILE A 85 -7.10 12.36 -3.13
N ILE A 86 -8.20 12.36 -3.90
CA ILE A 86 -8.28 12.97 -5.23
C ILE A 86 -8.04 14.48 -5.16
N ALA A 87 -8.63 15.16 -4.19
CA ALA A 87 -8.45 16.60 -4.01
C ALA A 87 -6.98 16.96 -3.70
N GLU A 88 -6.33 16.19 -2.80
CA GLU A 88 -4.92 16.38 -2.45
C GLU A 88 -3.98 16.06 -3.63
N TYR A 89 -4.32 15.06 -4.45
CA TYR A 89 -3.60 14.75 -5.69
C TYR A 89 -3.64 15.92 -6.68
N HIS A 90 -4.82 16.47 -6.95
CA HIS A 90 -4.95 17.58 -7.89
C HIS A 90 -4.26 18.86 -7.42
N LYS A 91 -4.25 19.10 -6.10
CA LYS A 91 -3.53 20.22 -5.50
C LYS A 91 -2.02 19.99 -5.40
N LYS A 92 -1.53 18.77 -5.64
CA LYS A 92 -0.13 18.37 -5.49
C LYS A 92 0.45 18.72 -4.13
N THR A 93 -0.29 18.44 -3.08
CA THR A 93 0.11 18.78 -1.70
C THR A 93 1.17 17.83 -1.15
N VAL A 94 1.85 18.27 -0.09
CA VAL A 94 2.75 17.41 0.69
C VAL A 94 1.98 16.25 1.35
N VAL A 95 0.72 16.49 1.74
CA VAL A 95 -0.17 15.47 2.30
C VAL A 95 -0.36 14.31 1.32
N PHE A 96 -0.52 14.60 0.02
CA PHE A 96 -0.61 13.54 -0.99
C PHE A 96 0.68 12.71 -1.07
N SER A 97 1.85 13.31 -0.98
CA SER A 97 3.13 12.57 -0.97
C SER A 97 3.26 11.66 0.26
N TYR A 98 2.69 12.05 1.39
CA TYR A 98 2.64 11.18 2.58
C TYR A 98 1.69 9.99 2.36
N ILE A 99 0.53 10.23 1.75
CA ILE A 99 -0.42 9.16 1.36
C ILE A 99 0.26 8.16 0.43
N GLU A 100 0.95 8.63 -0.61
CA GLU A 100 1.73 7.75 -1.50
C GLU A 100 2.74 6.89 -0.75
N ASN A 101 3.48 7.46 0.20
CA ASN A 101 4.47 6.73 0.98
C ASN A 101 3.82 5.67 1.89
N ILE A 102 2.65 5.97 2.48
CA ILE A 102 1.87 4.99 3.25
C ILE A 102 1.44 3.84 2.34
N VAL A 103 0.89 4.13 1.16
CA VAL A 103 0.47 3.10 0.20
C VAL A 103 1.65 2.26 -0.27
N LYS A 104 2.81 2.87 -0.58
CA LYS A 104 4.04 2.14 -0.91
C LYS A 104 4.44 1.17 0.19
N GLY A 105 4.40 1.64 1.44
CA GLY A 105 4.69 0.81 2.61
C GLY A 105 3.72 -0.36 2.76
N LEU A 106 2.42 -0.14 2.58
CA LEU A 106 1.39 -1.17 2.64
C LEU A 106 1.56 -2.21 1.52
N LEU A 107 1.80 -1.76 0.28
CA LEU A 107 2.02 -2.67 -0.85
C LEU A 107 3.29 -3.49 -0.66
N LEU A 108 4.38 -2.86 -0.22
CA LEU A 108 5.63 -3.56 0.08
C LEU A 108 5.46 -4.57 1.22
N SER A 109 4.76 -4.18 2.29
CA SER A 109 4.43 -5.08 3.41
C SER A 109 3.67 -6.32 2.94
N ARG A 110 2.69 -6.15 2.03
CA ARG A 110 1.95 -7.28 1.45
C ARG A 110 2.86 -8.22 0.67
N VAL A 111 3.79 -7.68 -0.10
CA VAL A 111 4.76 -8.49 -0.85
C VAL A 111 5.70 -9.25 0.09
N ILE A 112 6.20 -8.59 1.14
CA ILE A 112 7.18 -9.19 2.06
C ILE A 112 6.53 -10.22 2.99
N TYR A 113 5.39 -9.89 3.57
CA TYR A 113 4.73 -10.73 4.58
C TYR A 113 3.75 -11.74 3.99
N GLY A 114 3.59 -11.74 2.66
CA GLY A 114 2.72 -12.70 1.99
C GLY A 114 1.27 -12.60 2.48
N TYR A 115 0.78 -11.40 2.76
CA TYR A 115 -0.62 -11.19 3.03
C TYR A 115 -1.41 -11.46 1.74
N VAL A 116 -1.40 -12.72 1.39
CA VAL A 116 -2.42 -13.29 0.52
C VAL A 116 -3.66 -13.32 1.42
N ASP A 117 -4.52 -12.34 1.26
CA ASP A 117 -5.86 -12.42 1.80
C ASP A 117 -6.41 -13.79 1.35
N VAL A 118 -6.67 -14.68 2.29
CA VAL A 118 -7.07 -16.07 2.02
C VAL A 118 -8.39 -16.13 1.21
N THR A 119 -9.03 -14.98 1.05
CA THR A 119 -10.23 -14.80 0.22
C THR A 119 -9.95 -14.75 -1.28
N TYR A 120 -8.71 -14.48 -1.73
CA TYR A 120 -8.33 -14.64 -3.13
C TYR A 120 -8.00 -16.11 -3.43
N ASN A 121 -9.05 -16.92 -3.57
CA ASN A 121 -9.00 -18.26 -4.16
C ASN A 121 -8.67 -18.25 -5.68
N GLU A 122 -8.36 -17.11 -6.24
CA GLU A 122 -7.77 -17.00 -7.56
C GLU A 122 -6.28 -17.34 -7.46
N LYS A 123 -5.99 -18.62 -7.58
CA LYS A 123 -4.65 -19.06 -7.92
C LYS A 123 -4.20 -18.23 -9.10
N PHE A 124 -3.02 -17.63 -9.01
CA PHE A 124 -2.39 -16.97 -10.15
C PHE A 124 -2.36 -17.96 -11.32
N LYS A 125 -3.38 -17.91 -12.16
CA LYS A 125 -3.42 -18.68 -13.40
C LYS A 125 -2.74 -17.83 -14.45
N ASP A 126 -1.81 -18.43 -15.16
CA ASP A 126 -1.14 -17.83 -16.33
C ASP A 126 -0.25 -16.60 -16.02
N VAL A 127 0.36 -16.55 -14.85
CA VAL A 127 1.36 -15.52 -14.50
C VAL A 127 2.74 -15.99 -14.92
N CYS A 128 3.40 -15.23 -15.81
CA CYS A 128 4.82 -15.39 -16.13
C CYS A 128 5.66 -14.48 -15.20
N VAL A 129 6.62 -15.05 -14.51
CA VAL A 129 7.57 -14.30 -13.69
C VAL A 129 8.92 -14.26 -14.41
N TYR A 130 9.37 -13.07 -14.75
CA TYR A 130 10.69 -12.84 -15.32
C TYR A 130 11.68 -12.56 -14.19
N VAL A 131 12.76 -13.34 -14.18
CA VAL A 131 13.83 -13.20 -13.19
C VAL A 131 15.01 -12.53 -13.85
N ASP A 132 15.41 -11.38 -13.35
CA ASP A 132 16.57 -10.64 -13.83
C ASP A 132 17.89 -11.23 -13.27
N THR A 133 19.01 -10.82 -13.89
CA THR A 133 20.34 -11.26 -13.48
C THR A 133 20.66 -10.91 -12.02
N THR A 134 20.15 -9.77 -11.51
CA THR A 134 20.39 -9.34 -10.13
C THR A 134 19.76 -10.30 -9.14
N LEU A 135 18.50 -10.72 -9.40
CA LEU A 135 17.81 -11.69 -8.56
C LEU A 135 18.48 -13.06 -8.63
N LEU A 136 18.94 -13.49 -9.80
CA LEU A 136 19.71 -14.73 -9.96
C LEU A 136 21.00 -14.72 -9.13
N LEU A 137 21.76 -13.63 -9.17
CA LEU A 137 22.96 -13.48 -8.37
C LEU A 137 22.67 -13.56 -6.87
N CYS A 138 21.54 -13.02 -6.43
CA CYS A 138 21.08 -13.17 -5.04
C CYS A 138 20.71 -14.63 -4.70
N ILE A 139 20.01 -15.34 -5.60
CA ILE A 139 19.62 -16.75 -5.44
C ILE A 139 20.86 -17.65 -5.32
N PHE A 140 21.87 -17.39 -6.13
CA PHE A 140 23.14 -18.16 -6.13
C PHE A 140 24.14 -17.68 -5.06
N ALA A 141 23.73 -16.85 -4.11
CA ALA A 141 24.55 -16.37 -3.00
C ALA A 141 25.81 -15.57 -3.40
N PHE A 142 25.74 -14.87 -4.54
CA PHE A 142 26.81 -13.97 -4.99
C PHE A 142 26.67 -12.52 -4.45
N LYS A 143 25.72 -12.30 -3.56
CA LYS A 143 25.43 -11.00 -2.94
C LYS A 143 25.53 -11.09 -1.41
N SER A 144 25.14 -10.03 -0.70
CA SER A 144 25.14 -10.03 0.77
C SER A 144 24.14 -11.05 1.33
N ASP A 145 24.40 -11.55 2.54
CA ASP A 145 23.53 -12.54 3.21
C ASP A 145 22.08 -12.06 3.35
N GLU A 146 21.88 -10.75 3.58
CA GLU A 146 20.56 -10.15 3.65
C GLU A 146 19.81 -10.27 2.31
N GLN A 147 20.48 -9.91 1.20
CA GLN A 147 19.91 -9.98 -0.15
C GLN A 147 19.65 -11.43 -0.57
N ASN A 148 20.55 -12.34 -0.25
CA ASN A 148 20.41 -13.77 -0.52
C ASN A 148 19.21 -14.36 0.25
N THR A 149 19.02 -13.96 1.51
CA THR A 149 17.88 -14.38 2.33
C THR A 149 16.55 -13.94 1.71
N VAL A 150 16.44 -12.67 1.31
CA VAL A 150 15.22 -12.12 0.68
C VAL A 150 14.92 -12.83 -0.64
N ALA A 151 15.94 -13.04 -1.48
CA ALA A 151 15.78 -13.74 -2.75
C ALA A 151 15.31 -15.19 -2.57
N SER A 152 15.88 -15.89 -1.57
CA SER A 152 15.48 -17.26 -1.24
C SER A 152 14.03 -17.34 -0.73
N GLN A 153 13.59 -16.37 0.05
CA GLN A 153 12.20 -16.30 0.50
C GLN A 153 11.24 -16.04 -0.67
N LEU A 154 11.59 -15.12 -1.59
CA LEU A 154 10.79 -14.86 -2.79
C LEU A 154 10.65 -16.13 -3.63
N VAL A 155 11.74 -16.85 -3.88
CA VAL A 155 11.71 -18.11 -4.63
C VAL A 155 10.80 -19.13 -3.95
N LYS A 156 10.88 -19.29 -2.61
CA LYS A 156 9.97 -20.18 -1.87
C LYS A 156 8.51 -19.81 -2.04
N ILE A 157 8.18 -18.52 -2.03
CA ILE A 157 6.81 -18.03 -2.26
C ILE A 157 6.34 -18.41 -3.68
N LEU A 158 7.17 -18.19 -4.70
CA LEU A 158 6.86 -18.53 -6.08
C LEU A 158 6.63 -20.05 -6.24
N PHE A 159 7.46 -20.88 -5.63
CA PHE A 159 7.31 -22.34 -5.66
C PHE A 159 6.04 -22.79 -4.94
N ASN A 160 5.76 -22.28 -3.75
CA ASN A 160 4.59 -22.66 -2.97
C ASN A 160 3.26 -22.31 -3.67
N ASN A 161 3.28 -21.29 -4.51
CA ASN A 161 2.11 -20.88 -5.30
C ASN A 161 2.05 -21.49 -6.70
N ASN A 162 2.88 -22.49 -6.99
CA ASN A 162 2.96 -23.15 -8.31
C ASN A 162 3.25 -22.21 -9.50
N ILE A 163 3.94 -21.10 -9.26
CA ILE A 163 4.29 -20.10 -10.29
C ILE A 163 5.55 -20.51 -11.07
N TYR A 164 6.27 -21.55 -10.62
CA TYR A 164 7.52 -22.02 -11.20
C TYR A 164 7.40 -22.48 -12.68
N LYS A 165 6.20 -22.76 -13.18
CA LYS A 165 5.97 -23.15 -14.58
C LYS A 165 6.29 -22.04 -15.58
N TYR A 166 6.40 -20.82 -15.12
CA TYR A 166 6.53 -19.62 -15.93
C TYR A 166 7.75 -18.76 -15.56
N LEU A 167 8.76 -19.38 -14.92
CA LEU A 167 10.03 -18.72 -14.65
C LEU A 167 10.85 -18.65 -15.94
N PHE A 168 10.96 -17.47 -16.51
CA PHE A 168 11.86 -17.17 -17.63
C PHE A 168 13.07 -16.40 -17.13
N PHE A 169 14.26 -16.82 -17.56
CA PHE A 169 15.50 -16.12 -17.29
C PHE A 169 15.80 -15.20 -18.47
N MET A 170 15.84 -13.92 -18.24
CA MET A 170 16.42 -12.98 -19.21
C MET A 170 17.93 -13.00 -19.02
N ILE A 171 18.65 -13.56 -19.99
CA ILE A 171 20.11 -13.52 -20.09
C ILE A 171 20.53 -12.22 -20.76
#